data_fccb5b83422c48d4d0360df8ae9b839d
#
_entry.id   fccb5b83422c48d4d0360df8ae9b839d
#
_cell.length_a   1.000
_cell.length_b   1.000
_cell.length_c   1.000
_cell.angle_alpha   90.00
_cell.angle_beta   90.00
_cell.angle_gamma   90.00
#
_symmetry.space_group_name_H-M   'P 1'
#
loop_
_entity.id
_entity.type
_entity.pdbx_description
1 polymer ?
#
loop_
_entity_poly.entity_id
_entity_poly.type
_entity_poly.pdbx_seq_one_letter_code
_entity_poly.pdbx_strand_id
1 'polypeptide(L)'
;MLLYLDLSPVLHYFSTLRSMDGLSAAASVTAIIDISAKVASLCFQYSVAVKDAKKDIDRLQKIVTDIKNVLEEVKRLLLLDGQNKPRLSTTHKLSDSLEQCHQQLDELKTQLEPRKTRKVMQRLGVRALKWPFTSKQVEKMVASLEKYGQTFGLALQVDQT
;
A
#
# COMPACT_ATOMS: atom_id res chain seq x y z
N MET A 1 -29.42 5.15 -34.59
CA MET A 1 -29.08 3.91 -33.92
C MET A 1 -28.38 4.24 -32.61
N LEU A 2 -29.13 4.20 -31.54
CA LEU A 2 -28.62 4.45 -30.20
C LEU A 2 -27.94 3.18 -29.71
N LEU A 3 -26.60 3.22 -29.63
CA LEU A 3 -25.85 2.28 -28.84
C LEU A 3 -26.19 2.53 -27.38
N TYR A 4 -27.18 1.84 -26.87
CA TYR A 4 -27.39 1.67 -25.45
C TYR A 4 -26.20 0.88 -24.93
N LEU A 5 -25.15 1.59 -24.53
CA LEU A 5 -24.17 1.05 -23.62
C LEU A 5 -24.94 0.73 -22.34
N ASP A 6 -25.21 -0.54 -22.15
CA ASP A 6 -25.81 -1.04 -20.92
C ASP A 6 -24.82 -0.81 -19.79
N LEU A 7 -24.92 0.36 -19.13
CA LEU A 7 -24.16 0.73 -17.94
C LEU A 7 -24.65 -0.05 -16.70
N SER A 8 -25.65 -0.90 -16.87
CA SER A 8 -26.22 -1.75 -15.83
C SER A 8 -25.17 -2.56 -15.05
N PRO A 9 -24.19 -3.23 -15.71
CA PRO A 9 -23.16 -3.97 -14.98
C PRO A 9 -22.22 -3.07 -14.20
N VAL A 10 -21.89 -1.90 -14.73
CA VAL A 10 -20.99 -0.94 -14.09
C VAL A 10 -21.68 -0.29 -12.91
N LEU A 11 -22.94 0.12 -13.05
CA LEU A 11 -23.75 0.65 -11.95
C LEU A 11 -24.00 -0.42 -10.88
N HIS A 12 -24.19 -1.68 -11.26
CA HIS A 12 -24.33 -2.79 -10.32
C HIS A 12 -23.02 -3.06 -9.57
N TYR A 13 -21.89 -2.95 -10.25
CA TYR A 13 -20.56 -3.06 -9.65
C TYR A 13 -20.32 -1.94 -8.62
N PHE A 14 -20.63 -0.69 -8.96
CA PHE A 14 -20.57 0.44 -8.04
C PHE A 14 -21.57 0.34 -6.89
N SER A 15 -22.78 -0.15 -7.14
CA SER A 15 -23.80 -0.40 -6.12
C SER A 15 -23.39 -1.53 -5.17
N THR A 16 -22.77 -2.58 -5.69
CA THR A 16 -22.23 -3.70 -4.91
C THR A 16 -21.03 -3.28 -4.07
N LEU A 17 -20.16 -2.42 -4.59
CA LEU A 17 -19.08 -1.78 -3.83
C LEU A 17 -19.61 -0.91 -2.68
N ARG A 18 -20.76 -0.26 -2.88
CA ARG A 18 -21.39 0.60 -1.87
C ARG A 18 -22.09 -0.18 -0.76
N SER A 19 -22.62 -1.36 -1.06
CA SER A 19 -23.32 -2.22 -0.11
C SER A 19 -22.40 -3.19 0.64
N MET A 20 -21.14 -3.36 0.18
CA MET A 20 -20.13 -4.26 0.74
C MET A 20 -19.00 -3.50 1.45
N ASP A 21 -19.29 -2.37 2.11
CA ASP A 21 -18.27 -1.48 2.69
C ASP A 21 -17.26 -2.21 3.59
N GLY A 22 -17.68 -3.21 4.37
CA GLY A 22 -16.79 -4.03 5.20
C GLY A 22 -15.90 -4.98 4.41
N LEU A 23 -16.44 -5.67 3.41
CA LEU A 23 -15.67 -6.59 2.53
C LEU A 23 -14.76 -5.84 1.58
N SER A 24 -15.21 -4.69 1.06
CA SER A 24 -14.40 -3.80 0.21
C SER A 24 -13.23 -3.19 0.99
N ALA A 25 -13.45 -2.76 2.24
CA ALA A 25 -12.39 -2.26 3.12
C ALA A 25 -11.38 -3.35 3.44
N ALA A 26 -11.81 -4.57 3.78
CA ALA A 26 -10.93 -5.70 4.04
C ALA A 26 -10.09 -6.09 2.80
N ALA A 27 -10.69 -6.05 1.61
CA ALA A 27 -9.98 -6.31 0.35
C ALA A 27 -8.94 -5.23 0.06
N SER A 28 -9.26 -3.96 0.26
CA SER A 28 -8.34 -2.84 0.11
C SER A 28 -7.17 -2.92 1.09
N VAL A 29 -7.45 -3.22 2.35
CA VAL A 29 -6.43 -3.43 3.38
C VAL A 29 -5.51 -4.59 3.01
N THR A 30 -6.05 -5.71 2.55
CA THR A 30 -5.27 -6.87 2.10
C THR A 30 -4.35 -6.50 0.92
N ALA A 31 -4.85 -5.76 -0.05
CA ALA A 31 -4.05 -5.30 -1.19
C ALA A 31 -2.86 -4.43 -0.76
N ILE A 32 -3.05 -3.55 0.23
CA ILE A 32 -1.97 -2.71 0.76
C ILE A 32 -0.98 -3.54 1.58
N ILE A 33 -1.43 -4.51 2.35
CA ILE A 33 -0.56 -5.44 3.07
C ILE A 33 0.35 -6.18 2.08
N ASP A 34 -0.20 -6.70 0.99
CA ASP A 34 0.54 -7.44 -0.02
C ASP A 34 1.57 -6.56 -0.73
N ILE A 35 1.19 -5.35 -1.14
CA ILE A 35 2.11 -4.43 -1.80
C ILE A 35 3.19 -3.91 -0.83
N SER A 36 2.86 -3.70 0.43
CA SER A 36 3.82 -3.34 1.48
C SER A 36 4.86 -4.44 1.69
N ALA A 37 4.44 -5.70 1.75
CA ALA A 37 5.34 -6.84 1.83
C ALA A 37 6.28 -6.92 0.63
N LYS A 38 5.76 -6.65 -0.57
CA LYS A 38 6.54 -6.61 -1.80
C LYS A 38 7.59 -5.49 -1.79
N VAL A 39 7.20 -4.29 -1.41
CA VAL A 39 8.11 -3.13 -1.29
C VAL A 39 9.18 -3.39 -0.23
N ALA A 40 8.82 -3.92 0.93
CA ALA A 40 9.77 -4.27 1.99
C ALA A 40 10.79 -5.30 1.50
N SER A 41 10.37 -6.31 0.75
CA SER A 41 11.25 -7.31 0.14
C SER A 41 12.20 -6.69 -0.87
N LEU A 42 11.74 -5.76 -1.71
CA LEU A 42 12.59 -5.03 -2.64
C LEU A 42 13.60 -4.15 -1.91
N CYS A 43 13.20 -3.43 -0.87
CA CYS A 43 14.11 -2.66 -0.01
C CYS A 43 15.19 -3.56 0.59
N PHE A 44 14.83 -4.74 1.06
CA PHE A 44 15.80 -5.71 1.58
C PHE A 44 16.83 -6.11 0.52
N GLN A 45 16.40 -6.39 -0.72
CA GLN A 45 17.33 -6.71 -1.82
C GLN A 45 18.31 -5.57 -2.10
N TYR A 46 17.82 -4.32 -2.07
CA TYR A 46 18.68 -3.15 -2.20
C TYR A 46 19.63 -2.98 -1.01
N SER A 47 19.18 -3.26 0.21
CA SER A 47 20.03 -3.12 1.41
C SER A 47 21.24 -4.06 1.40
N VAL A 48 21.11 -5.22 0.78
CA VAL A 48 22.21 -6.18 0.60
C VAL A 48 23.16 -5.74 -0.52
N ALA A 49 22.63 -5.17 -1.60
CA ALA A 49 23.38 -4.86 -2.81
C ALA A 49 24.02 -3.46 -2.82
N VAL A 50 23.45 -2.49 -2.11
CA VAL A 50 23.82 -1.07 -2.17
C VAL A 50 24.28 -0.58 -0.81
N LYS A 51 25.55 -0.17 -0.72
CA LYS A 51 26.13 0.30 0.56
C LYS A 51 25.91 1.79 0.81
N ASP A 52 25.89 2.59 -0.23
CA ASP A 52 25.88 4.07 -0.15
C ASP A 52 24.52 4.65 0.28
N ALA A 53 23.44 3.91 0.11
CA ALA A 53 22.08 4.35 0.45
C ALA A 53 21.45 3.58 1.61
N LYS A 54 22.22 2.88 2.40
CA LYS A 54 21.72 1.98 3.45
C LYS A 54 20.76 2.66 4.42
N LYS A 55 21.08 3.85 4.88
CA LYS A 55 20.25 4.63 5.80
C LYS A 55 18.87 4.96 5.21
N ASP A 56 18.82 5.34 3.95
CA ASP A 56 17.58 5.68 3.26
C ASP A 56 16.73 4.43 3.00
N ILE A 57 17.38 3.34 2.61
CA ILE A 57 16.73 2.03 2.41
C ILE A 57 16.12 1.54 3.73
N ASP A 58 16.87 1.59 4.83
CA ASP A 58 16.41 1.14 6.15
C ASP A 58 15.21 1.97 6.64
N ARG A 59 15.24 3.30 6.44
CA ARG A 59 14.12 4.19 6.79
C ARG A 59 12.86 3.84 6.01
N LEU A 60 12.98 3.66 4.70
CA LEU A 60 11.86 3.33 3.84
C LEU A 60 11.30 1.94 4.18
N GLN A 61 12.17 0.96 4.36
CA GLN A 61 11.77 -0.40 4.76
C GLN A 61 11.03 -0.39 6.09
N LYS A 62 11.51 0.37 7.06
CA LYS A 62 10.89 0.49 8.38
C LYS A 62 9.46 1.03 8.27
N ILE A 63 9.25 2.16 7.61
CA ILE A 63 7.92 2.77 7.53
C ILE A 63 6.93 1.88 6.77
N VAL A 64 7.36 1.23 5.71
CA VAL A 64 6.52 0.30 4.95
C VAL A 64 6.13 -0.92 5.80
N THR A 65 7.06 -1.44 6.60
CA THR A 65 6.79 -2.53 7.54
C THR A 65 5.84 -2.10 8.66
N ASP A 66 6.00 -0.89 9.18
CA ASP A 66 5.10 -0.33 10.20
C ASP A 66 3.66 -0.19 9.66
N ILE A 67 3.49 0.30 8.43
CA ILE A 67 2.18 0.36 7.75
C ILE A 67 1.58 -1.04 7.60
N LYS A 68 2.36 -1.99 7.13
CA LYS A 68 1.91 -3.39 7.01
C LYS A 68 1.38 -3.92 8.34
N ASN A 69 2.12 -3.74 9.42
CA ASN A 69 1.75 -4.24 10.74
C ASN A 69 0.47 -3.58 11.28
N VAL A 70 0.32 -2.27 11.13
CA VAL A 70 -0.90 -1.55 11.51
C VAL A 70 -2.10 -2.05 10.71
N LEU A 71 -1.94 -2.27 9.42
CA LEU A 71 -3.03 -2.75 8.55
C LEU A 71 -3.38 -4.21 8.80
N GLU A 72 -2.46 -5.04 9.24
CA GLU A 72 -2.76 -6.40 9.71
C GLU A 72 -3.70 -6.38 10.93
N GLU A 73 -3.48 -5.45 11.86
CA GLU A 73 -4.40 -5.24 12.99
C GLU A 73 -5.77 -4.70 12.54
N VAL A 74 -5.80 -3.75 11.63
CA VAL A 74 -7.05 -3.24 11.03
C VAL A 74 -7.82 -4.38 10.36
N LYS A 75 -7.14 -5.20 9.58
CA LYS A 75 -7.73 -6.37 8.91
C LYS A 75 -8.33 -7.34 9.93
N ARG A 76 -7.62 -7.64 10.99
CA ARG A 76 -8.09 -8.52 12.06
C ARG A 76 -9.38 -8.01 12.68
N LEU A 77 -9.46 -6.71 12.99
CA LEU A 77 -10.67 -6.10 13.54
C LEU A 77 -11.84 -6.13 12.54
N LEU A 78 -11.59 -5.83 11.26
CA LEU A 78 -12.62 -5.89 10.22
C LEU A 78 -13.19 -7.29 10.04
N LEU A 79 -12.39 -8.34 10.21
CA LEU A 79 -12.83 -9.73 10.10
C LEU A 79 -13.57 -10.21 11.35
N LEU A 80 -13.23 -9.68 12.54
CA LEU A 80 -13.92 -10.00 13.80
C LEU A 80 -15.29 -9.32 13.88
N ASP A 81 -15.44 -8.15 13.27
CA ASP A 81 -16.63 -7.29 13.32
C ASP A 81 -17.73 -7.68 12.30
N GLY A 82 -17.61 -8.84 11.69
CA GLY A 82 -18.46 -9.33 10.58
C GLY A 82 -19.96 -9.39 10.85
N GLN A 83 -20.46 -8.95 12.02
CA GLN A 83 -21.88 -8.90 12.36
C GLN A 83 -22.40 -7.52 12.80
N ASN A 84 -21.55 -6.59 13.11
CA ASN A 84 -21.94 -5.22 13.49
C ASN A 84 -21.47 -4.24 12.42
N LYS A 85 -22.43 -3.49 11.84
CA LYS A 85 -22.15 -2.46 10.82
C LYS A 85 -21.05 -1.51 11.28
N PRO A 86 -19.93 -1.37 10.56
CA PRO A 86 -18.91 -0.40 10.89
C PRO A 86 -19.52 1.01 10.90
N ARG A 87 -19.17 1.80 11.91
CA ARG A 87 -19.63 3.18 12.04
C ARG A 87 -19.20 4.01 10.82
N LEU A 88 -20.16 4.37 10.00
CA LEU A 88 -20.03 4.93 8.65
C LEU A 88 -19.17 6.21 8.53
N SER A 89 -18.97 6.98 9.59
CA SER A 89 -18.30 8.29 9.49
C SER A 89 -16.78 8.19 9.38
N THR A 90 -16.19 7.15 9.93
CA THR A 90 -14.72 6.92 9.87
C THR A 90 -14.32 6.20 8.59
N THR A 91 -15.27 5.47 8.00
CA THR A 91 -15.01 4.58 6.85
C THR A 91 -14.64 5.36 5.58
N HIS A 92 -15.25 6.52 5.31
CA HIS A 92 -14.95 7.31 4.11
C HIS A 92 -13.54 7.92 4.14
N LYS A 93 -13.14 8.51 5.27
CA LYS A 93 -11.78 9.05 5.44
C LYS A 93 -10.72 7.96 5.37
N LEU A 94 -11.03 6.80 5.92
CA LEU A 94 -10.17 5.64 5.86
C LEU A 94 -10.04 5.11 4.43
N SER A 95 -11.13 5.05 3.67
CA SER A 95 -11.16 4.60 2.28
C SER A 95 -10.26 5.43 1.38
N ASP A 96 -10.35 6.76 1.48
CA ASP A 96 -9.51 7.68 0.69
C ASP A 96 -8.02 7.52 1.06
N SER A 97 -7.72 7.41 2.34
CA SER A 97 -6.35 7.20 2.81
C SER A 97 -5.79 5.85 2.37
N LEU A 98 -6.61 4.80 2.36
CA LEU A 98 -6.22 3.48 1.85
C LEU A 98 -5.90 3.53 0.36
N GLU A 99 -6.75 4.17 -0.43
CA GLU A 99 -6.53 4.30 -1.87
C GLU A 99 -5.25 5.08 -2.20
N GLN A 100 -5.05 6.22 -1.56
CA GLN A 100 -3.86 7.05 -1.74
C GLN A 100 -2.58 6.32 -1.29
N CYS A 101 -2.63 5.62 -0.16
CA CYS A 101 -1.52 4.81 0.32
C CYS A 101 -1.19 3.68 -0.66
N HIS A 102 -2.20 2.99 -1.17
CA HIS A 102 -2.02 1.95 -2.18
C HIS A 102 -1.34 2.49 -3.43
N GLN A 103 -1.83 3.61 -3.95
CA GLN A 103 -1.26 4.25 -5.13
C GLN A 103 0.21 4.62 -4.92
N GLN A 104 0.54 5.23 -3.79
CA GLN A 104 1.92 5.61 -3.47
C GLN A 104 2.85 4.40 -3.34
N LEU A 105 2.39 3.32 -2.72
CA LEU A 105 3.15 2.08 -2.61
C LEU A 105 3.31 1.38 -3.96
N ASP A 106 2.31 1.46 -4.84
CA ASP A 106 2.40 0.90 -6.19
C ASP A 106 3.40 1.66 -7.07
N GLU A 107 3.40 2.98 -6.99
CA GLU A 107 4.42 3.82 -7.64
C GLU A 107 5.82 3.47 -7.13
N LEU A 108 5.98 3.35 -5.82
CA LEU A 108 7.23 2.99 -5.18
C LEU A 108 7.71 1.60 -5.61
N LYS A 109 6.82 0.62 -5.63
CA LYS A 109 7.10 -0.73 -6.12
C LYS A 109 7.58 -0.70 -7.57
N THR A 110 6.88 0.03 -8.44
CA THR A 110 7.24 0.17 -9.85
C THR A 110 8.62 0.77 -10.05
N GLN A 111 8.99 1.76 -9.23
CA GLN A 111 10.32 2.38 -9.29
C GLN A 111 11.43 1.49 -8.73
N LEU A 112 11.12 0.66 -7.73
CA LEU A 112 12.07 -0.29 -7.15
C LEU A 112 12.24 -1.56 -7.99
N GLU A 113 11.21 -1.98 -8.71
CA GLU A 113 11.30 -3.15 -9.57
C GLU A 113 12.33 -2.92 -10.69
N PRO A 114 13.36 -3.78 -10.83
CA PRO A 114 14.31 -3.65 -11.91
C PRO A 114 13.61 -3.90 -13.24
N ARG A 115 13.80 -3.00 -14.20
CA ARG A 115 13.31 -3.17 -15.57
C ARG A 115 13.82 -4.49 -16.15
N LYS A 116 13.06 -5.13 -17.05
CA LYS A 116 13.42 -6.42 -17.68
C LYS A 116 14.86 -6.46 -18.19
N THR A 117 15.35 -5.38 -18.78
CA THR A 117 16.72 -5.22 -19.23
C THR A 117 17.75 -5.26 -18.10
N ARG A 118 17.40 -4.74 -16.92
CA ARG A 118 18.27 -4.80 -15.74
C ARG A 118 18.32 -6.20 -15.14
N LYS A 119 17.21 -6.95 -15.16
CA LYS A 119 17.17 -8.35 -14.68
C LYS A 119 18.08 -9.25 -15.50
N VAL A 120 18.10 -9.08 -16.82
CA VAL A 120 18.99 -9.82 -17.72
C VAL A 120 20.44 -9.44 -17.48
N MET A 121 20.74 -8.15 -17.33
CA MET A 121 22.11 -7.66 -17.05
C MET A 121 22.60 -8.05 -15.65
N GLN A 122 21.73 -8.12 -14.65
CA GLN A 122 22.04 -8.61 -13.31
C GLN A 122 22.41 -10.10 -13.31
N ARG A 123 21.68 -10.92 -14.08
CA ARG A 123 22.00 -12.35 -14.25
C ARG A 123 23.34 -12.58 -14.95
N LEU A 124 23.76 -11.65 -15.78
CA LEU A 124 25.02 -11.69 -16.50
C LEU A 124 26.19 -11.05 -15.72
N GLY A 125 25.95 -10.56 -14.49
CA GLY A 125 26.98 -9.91 -13.66
C GLY A 125 27.46 -8.56 -14.18
N VAL A 126 26.79 -7.97 -15.16
CA VAL A 126 27.25 -6.79 -15.89
C VAL A 126 26.87 -5.45 -15.25
N ARG A 127 25.89 -5.43 -14.33
CA ARG A 127 25.48 -4.19 -13.62
C ARG A 127 25.06 -4.45 -12.19
N ALA A 128 25.70 -3.75 -11.27
CA ALA A 128 25.28 -3.69 -9.88
C ALA A 128 23.90 -3.01 -9.76
N LEU A 129 23.07 -3.48 -8.82
CA LEU A 129 21.82 -2.85 -8.45
C LEU A 129 22.11 -1.43 -7.95
N LYS A 130 21.44 -0.42 -8.50
CA LYS A 130 21.61 0.97 -8.12
C LYS A 130 20.33 1.50 -7.50
N TRP A 131 20.44 2.11 -6.31
CA TRP A 131 19.34 2.74 -5.63
C TRP A 131 18.76 3.89 -6.47
N PRO A 132 17.43 3.91 -6.72
CA PRO A 132 16.85 4.87 -7.68
C PRO A 132 16.52 6.23 -7.09
N PHE A 133 16.62 6.41 -5.76
CA PHE A 133 16.16 7.62 -5.08
C PHE A 133 17.27 8.44 -4.48
N THR A 134 17.06 9.76 -4.42
CA THR A 134 17.86 10.66 -3.59
C THR A 134 17.33 10.65 -2.14
N SER A 135 18.18 11.03 -1.18
CA SER A 135 17.78 11.13 0.24
C SER A 135 16.59 12.06 0.45
N LYS A 136 16.52 13.16 -0.31
CA LYS A 136 15.40 14.10 -0.29
C LYS A 136 14.08 13.48 -0.76
N GLN A 137 14.14 12.64 -1.79
CA GLN A 137 12.96 11.90 -2.26
C GLN A 137 12.50 10.89 -1.22
N VAL A 138 13.42 10.14 -0.61
CA VAL A 138 13.11 9.19 0.47
C VAL A 138 12.48 9.91 1.66
N GLU A 139 13.03 11.05 2.07
CA GLU A 139 12.46 11.84 3.17
C GLU A 139 11.00 12.25 2.91
N LYS A 140 10.69 12.70 1.70
CA LYS A 140 9.31 13.05 1.31
C LYS A 140 8.38 11.84 1.31
N MET A 141 8.85 10.71 0.78
CA MET A 141 8.08 9.47 0.75
C MET A 141 7.80 8.96 2.17
N VAL A 142 8.81 8.93 3.03
CA VAL A 142 8.68 8.52 4.43
C VAL A 142 7.67 9.43 5.15
N ALA A 143 7.79 10.75 5.02
CA ALA A 143 6.86 11.70 5.65
C ALA A 143 5.40 11.50 5.17
N SER A 144 5.20 11.23 3.90
CA SER A 144 3.87 10.93 3.35
C SER A 144 3.31 9.60 3.88
N LEU A 145 4.12 8.56 3.91
CA LEU A 145 3.74 7.25 4.45
C LEU A 145 3.48 7.27 5.95
N GLU A 146 4.23 8.07 6.71
CA GLU A 146 3.98 8.28 8.14
C GLU A 146 2.58 8.84 8.41
N LYS A 147 2.09 9.77 7.58
CA LYS A 147 0.73 10.30 7.70
C LYS A 147 -0.33 9.22 7.54
N TYR A 148 -0.16 8.31 6.58
CA TYR A 148 -1.08 7.18 6.42
C TYR A 148 -1.00 6.23 7.61
N GLY A 149 0.18 5.91 8.09
CA GLY A 149 0.38 5.08 9.29
C GLY A 149 -0.32 5.66 10.52
N GLN A 150 -0.23 6.98 10.72
CA GLN A 150 -0.93 7.69 11.80
C GLN A 150 -2.45 7.62 11.63
N THR A 151 -2.96 7.82 10.42
CA THR A 151 -4.39 7.72 10.12
C THR A 151 -4.93 6.33 10.43
N PHE A 152 -4.21 5.29 10.04
CA PHE A 152 -4.59 3.90 10.30
C PHE A 152 -4.51 3.57 11.80
N GLY A 153 -3.48 4.07 12.49
CA GLY A 153 -3.33 3.91 13.93
C GLY A 153 -4.45 4.56 14.73
N LEU A 154 -4.90 5.76 14.32
CA LEU A 154 -6.03 6.45 14.93
C LEU A 154 -7.34 5.69 14.72
N ALA A 155 -7.55 5.10 13.53
CA ALA A 155 -8.71 4.27 13.26
C ALA A 155 -8.78 3.07 14.21
N LEU A 156 -7.64 2.44 14.51
CA LEU A 156 -7.57 1.35 15.50
C LEU A 156 -7.96 1.79 16.92
N GLN A 157 -7.54 2.99 17.33
CA GLN A 157 -7.84 3.51 18.69
C GLN A 157 -9.32 3.81 18.87
N VAL A 158 -10.00 4.30 17.86
CA VAL A 158 -11.45 4.61 17.92
C VAL A 158 -12.29 3.34 18.07
N ASP A 159 -11.88 2.23 17.48
CA ASP A 159 -12.60 0.97 17.55
C ASP A 159 -12.36 0.20 18.85
N GLN A 160 -11.34 0.57 19.63
CA GLN A 160 -11.04 -0.04 20.95
C GLN A 160 -11.76 0.64 22.14
N THR A 161 -12.44 1.75 21.95
CA THR A 161 -13.21 2.47 22.95
C THR A 161 -14.71 2.28 22.73
#